data_4e730b08d9c73cef17be60238cb0c6c3
#
_entry.id   4e730b08d9c73cef17be60238cb0c6c3
#
_cell.length_a   1.000
_cell.length_b   1.000
_cell.length_c   1.000
_cell.angle_alpha   90.00
_cell.angle_beta   90.00
_cell.angle_gamma   90.00
#
_symmetry.space_group_name_H-M   'P 1'
#
loop_
_entity.id
_entity.type
_entity.pdbx_description
1 polymer ?
#
loop_
_entity_poly.entity_id
_entity_poly.type
_entity_poly.pdbx_seq_one_letter_code
_entity_poly.pdbx_strand_id
1 'polypeptide(L)'
;INPMNNERIPVFVGDYVLSSYGTGAVMGVPAHDERDFIFAKKYDLPIRLVISPDGSKNIKLENAYTESGILVNSGDFDGIDNEQAKKNIANLIENKKFGEKTITYHLRDWLISRQRYWGTPIPIFYNDNDEIIPVEEEMLPVLLPDVKEFMPTGQSPLTLDENFLYFNHPKYGKLRRETDTMDTFMDSSWYHLRFASPGSIDEPFEKHRISNWSPVDQYMGGAEHAVMHLLYARFFNKVLRDLGYIDFDEPYKRLFNQGVMLARHMKISKRNNPLNPEPLVKQYGADSVRAYLMFLGPWDRGGDWSDSGINGVFRWLHRIWELCNFEFIEKDLSDEESKKLTQISNLTTKNVLEDMENFKYNTSIATLMEYSNYLSKIRFDCKVTKSEWTDSLK
;
A
#
# COMPACT_ATOMS: atom_id res chain seq x y z
N ILE A 1 -41.08 14.86 12.45
CA ILE A 1 -41.34 14.42 13.83
C ILE A 1 -40.29 13.40 14.19
N ASN A 2 -39.59 13.58 15.30
CA ASN A 2 -38.69 12.57 15.87
C ASN A 2 -39.52 11.43 16.48
N PRO A 3 -39.41 10.19 15.98
CA PRO A 3 -40.22 9.08 16.46
C PRO A 3 -39.95 8.68 17.92
N MET A 4 -38.79 9.07 18.47
CA MET A 4 -38.43 8.73 19.83
C MET A 4 -39.13 9.56 20.90
N ASN A 5 -39.42 10.84 20.62
CA ASN A 5 -40.01 11.75 21.60
C ASN A 5 -41.18 12.59 21.06
N ASN A 6 -41.61 12.36 19.81
CA ASN A 6 -42.68 13.09 19.11
C ASN A 6 -42.43 14.61 18.93
N GLU A 7 -41.22 15.09 19.12
CA GLU A 7 -40.88 16.49 18.87
C GLU A 7 -40.75 16.79 17.39
N ARG A 8 -41.09 18.00 17.02
CA ARG A 8 -40.80 18.52 15.67
C ARG A 8 -39.35 18.98 15.61
N ILE A 9 -38.58 18.43 14.68
CA ILE A 9 -37.21 18.78 14.41
C ILE A 9 -37.05 19.34 13.00
N PRO A 10 -36.17 20.31 12.75
CA PRO A 10 -35.88 20.80 11.41
C PRO A 10 -35.12 19.75 10.59
N VAL A 11 -35.36 19.75 9.27
CA VAL A 11 -34.62 18.92 8.32
C VAL A 11 -33.90 19.86 7.37
N PHE A 12 -32.59 19.66 7.22
CA PHE A 12 -31.73 20.45 6.36
C PHE A 12 -31.14 19.57 5.26
N VAL A 13 -30.78 20.17 4.14
CA VAL A 13 -29.95 19.57 3.09
C VAL A 13 -28.56 20.16 3.20
N GLY A 14 -27.55 19.34 3.38
CA GLY A 14 -26.14 19.75 3.47
C GLY A 14 -25.26 18.94 2.52
N ASP A 15 -24.31 19.57 1.86
CA ASP A 15 -23.37 18.95 0.93
C ASP A 15 -22.38 17.99 1.62
N TYR A 16 -22.18 18.13 2.93
CA TYR A 16 -21.35 17.21 3.72
C TYR A 16 -22.06 15.90 4.13
N VAL A 17 -23.39 15.80 3.90
CA VAL A 17 -24.17 14.58 4.15
C VAL A 17 -24.09 13.67 2.92
N LEU A 18 -23.32 12.58 3.05
CA LEU A 18 -23.11 11.65 1.94
C LEU A 18 -24.36 10.81 1.69
N SER A 19 -24.91 10.86 0.48
CA SER A 19 -26.06 10.05 0.07
C SER A 19 -25.75 8.54 0.05
N SER A 20 -24.49 8.16 -0.03
CA SER A 20 -24.02 6.77 -0.02
C SER A 20 -23.77 6.21 1.40
N TYR A 21 -23.99 7.00 2.45
CA TYR A 21 -23.81 6.56 3.83
C TYR A 21 -25.17 6.26 4.48
N GLY A 22 -25.38 5.00 4.88
CA GLY A 22 -26.63 4.54 5.45
C GLY A 22 -27.82 4.78 4.48
N THR A 23 -28.82 5.52 4.95
CA THR A 23 -30.00 5.91 4.15
C THR A 23 -29.81 7.23 3.39
N GLY A 24 -28.64 7.84 3.47
CA GLY A 24 -28.37 9.19 2.97
C GLY A 24 -28.91 10.30 3.88
N ALA A 25 -29.43 9.95 5.06
CA ALA A 25 -29.85 10.90 6.08
C ALA A 25 -29.16 10.62 7.40
N VAL A 26 -28.71 11.65 8.09
CA VAL A 26 -28.08 11.56 9.42
C VAL A 26 -28.82 12.44 10.41
N MET A 27 -28.90 11.99 11.66
CA MET A 27 -29.41 12.83 12.74
C MET A 27 -28.30 13.74 13.26
N GLY A 28 -28.53 15.04 13.23
CA GLY A 28 -27.63 16.03 13.81
C GLY A 28 -27.62 15.93 15.33
N VAL A 29 -26.45 16.10 15.94
CA VAL A 29 -26.26 16.04 17.40
C VAL A 29 -25.47 17.25 17.86
N PRO A 30 -26.04 18.46 17.83
CA PRO A 30 -25.32 19.72 18.03
C PRO A 30 -24.51 19.82 19.32
N ALA A 31 -24.95 19.19 20.39
CA ALA A 31 -24.20 19.22 21.66
C ALA A 31 -22.98 18.31 21.68
N HIS A 32 -22.86 17.32 20.77
CA HIS A 32 -21.91 16.21 20.82
C HIS A 32 -21.16 15.94 19.52
N ASP A 33 -21.35 16.77 18.49
CA ASP A 33 -20.55 16.77 17.25
C ASP A 33 -20.09 18.20 16.96
N GLU A 34 -18.81 18.38 16.67
CA GLU A 34 -18.22 19.72 16.48
C GLU A 34 -18.79 20.44 15.25
N ARG A 35 -19.05 19.71 14.16
CA ARG A 35 -19.62 20.29 12.93
C ARG A 35 -21.07 20.70 13.14
N ASP A 36 -21.84 19.83 13.79
CA ASP A 36 -23.23 20.11 14.11
C ASP A 36 -23.36 21.26 15.11
N PHE A 37 -22.41 21.39 16.06
CA PHE A 37 -22.37 22.49 17.00
C PHE A 37 -22.14 23.84 16.31
N ILE A 38 -21.15 23.89 15.40
CA ILE A 38 -20.87 25.10 14.60
C ILE A 38 -22.07 25.44 13.71
N PHE A 39 -22.67 24.43 13.09
CA PHE A 39 -23.84 24.60 12.26
C PHE A 39 -25.03 25.15 13.05
N ALA A 40 -25.31 24.56 14.22
CA ALA A 40 -26.39 24.99 15.09
C ALA A 40 -26.20 26.43 15.57
N LYS A 41 -24.99 26.82 15.95
CA LYS A 41 -24.67 28.22 16.31
C LYS A 41 -24.85 29.16 15.12
N LYS A 42 -24.45 28.77 13.91
CA LYS A 42 -24.57 29.60 12.70
C LYS A 42 -26.02 29.89 12.32
N TYR A 43 -26.89 28.91 12.54
CA TYR A 43 -28.30 28.98 12.14
C TYR A 43 -29.27 29.19 13.31
N ASP A 44 -28.72 29.52 14.48
CA ASP A 44 -29.49 29.77 15.71
C ASP A 44 -30.45 28.63 16.10
N LEU A 45 -29.94 27.40 15.97
CA LEU A 45 -30.67 26.17 16.30
C LEU A 45 -30.48 25.78 17.77
N PRO A 46 -31.47 25.13 18.41
CA PRO A 46 -31.34 24.67 19.79
C PRO A 46 -30.19 23.68 19.96
N ILE A 47 -29.31 23.90 20.94
CA ILE A 47 -28.26 22.95 21.34
C ILE A 47 -28.68 22.36 22.68
N ARG A 48 -29.08 21.09 22.68
CA ARG A 48 -29.52 20.36 23.88
C ARG A 48 -28.44 19.42 24.35
N LEU A 49 -27.93 19.62 25.57
CA LEU A 49 -27.03 18.65 26.19
C LEU A 49 -27.76 17.35 26.50
N VAL A 50 -27.28 16.23 25.98
CA VAL A 50 -27.85 14.90 26.18
C VAL A 50 -26.84 13.89 26.73
N ILE A 51 -25.54 14.22 26.70
CA ILE A 51 -24.49 13.46 27.37
C ILE A 51 -23.68 14.42 28.24
N SER A 52 -23.50 14.07 29.51
CA SER A 52 -22.81 14.90 30.50
C SER A 52 -21.71 14.07 31.18
N PRO A 53 -20.54 14.65 31.49
CA PRO A 53 -19.46 13.93 32.15
C PRO A 53 -19.83 13.36 33.52
N ASP A 54 -20.75 14.02 34.24
CA ASP A 54 -21.10 13.76 35.65
C ASP A 54 -22.60 13.59 35.89
N GLY A 55 -23.43 13.57 34.81
CA GLY A 55 -24.88 13.53 34.92
C GLY A 55 -25.58 14.84 35.22
N SER A 56 -24.85 15.97 35.22
CA SER A 56 -25.42 17.30 35.41
C SER A 56 -26.20 17.76 34.19
N LYS A 57 -27.45 18.26 34.40
CA LYS A 57 -28.36 18.64 33.29
C LYS A 57 -28.13 20.04 32.75
N ASN A 58 -27.46 20.91 33.46
CA ASN A 58 -27.35 22.34 33.17
C ASN A 58 -25.90 22.81 32.95
N ILE A 59 -25.18 22.11 32.10
CA ILE A 59 -23.83 22.54 31.69
C ILE A 59 -23.95 23.48 30.48
N LYS A 60 -23.39 24.67 30.56
CA LYS A 60 -23.29 25.57 29.41
C LYS A 60 -22.12 25.14 28.54
N LEU A 61 -22.43 24.72 27.31
CA LEU A 61 -21.43 24.30 26.33
C LEU A 61 -20.85 25.51 25.59
N GLU A 62 -19.55 25.68 25.63
CA GLU A 62 -18.81 26.61 24.76
C GLU A 62 -18.43 25.92 23.44
N ASN A 63 -18.14 24.62 23.47
CA ASN A 63 -17.86 23.73 22.36
C ASN A 63 -18.68 22.43 22.51
N ALA A 64 -18.71 21.61 21.47
CA ALA A 64 -19.33 20.29 21.56
C ALA A 64 -18.60 19.41 22.60
N TYR A 65 -19.38 18.65 23.37
CA TYR A 65 -18.83 17.64 24.28
C TYR A 65 -18.81 16.28 23.58
N THR A 66 -17.64 15.82 23.18
CA THR A 66 -17.46 14.62 22.35
C THR A 66 -17.03 13.37 23.13
N GLU A 67 -16.77 13.52 24.44
CA GLU A 67 -16.32 12.43 25.29
C GLU A 67 -17.48 11.54 25.78
N SER A 68 -17.14 10.39 26.35
CA SER A 68 -18.11 9.51 27.00
C SER A 68 -18.70 10.13 28.27
N GLY A 69 -19.93 9.76 28.58
CA GLY A 69 -20.62 10.30 29.76
C GLY A 69 -21.98 9.65 30.00
N ILE A 70 -22.73 10.30 30.88
CA ILE A 70 -24.04 9.85 31.36
C ILE A 70 -25.12 10.62 30.59
N LEU A 71 -26.19 9.91 30.16
CA LEU A 71 -27.31 10.54 29.47
C LEU A 71 -28.10 11.44 30.44
N VAL A 72 -28.44 12.62 29.93
CA VAL A 72 -29.28 13.62 30.58
C VAL A 72 -30.28 14.17 29.56
N ASN A 73 -31.40 14.73 30.01
CA ASN A 73 -32.46 15.30 29.16
C ASN A 73 -32.94 14.30 28.07
N SER A 74 -32.86 12.99 28.35
CA SER A 74 -33.13 11.87 27.43
C SER A 74 -34.28 10.96 27.89
N GLY A 75 -35.13 11.45 28.80
CA GLY A 75 -36.32 10.75 29.29
C GLY A 75 -35.95 9.46 30.03
N ASP A 76 -36.49 8.32 29.58
CA ASP A 76 -36.29 7.02 30.21
C ASP A 76 -34.82 6.54 30.17
N PHE A 77 -33.97 7.21 29.44
CA PHE A 77 -32.54 6.88 29.31
C PHE A 77 -31.63 7.77 30.17
N ASP A 78 -32.21 8.70 30.95
CA ASP A 78 -31.43 9.53 31.88
C ASP A 78 -30.67 8.67 32.91
N GLY A 79 -29.44 9.03 33.20
CA GLY A 79 -28.61 8.36 34.19
C GLY A 79 -27.89 7.11 33.71
N ILE A 80 -28.06 6.73 32.44
CA ILE A 80 -27.40 5.58 31.82
C ILE A 80 -26.13 6.04 31.12
N ASP A 81 -25.07 5.24 31.19
CA ASP A 81 -23.85 5.43 30.39
C ASP A 81 -24.18 5.42 28.88
N ASN A 82 -23.54 6.32 28.11
CA ASN A 82 -23.86 6.50 26.70
C ASN A 82 -23.64 5.27 25.82
N GLU A 83 -22.65 4.41 26.12
CA GLU A 83 -22.43 3.15 25.38
C GLU A 83 -23.52 2.12 25.67
N GLN A 84 -23.98 2.02 26.91
CA GLN A 84 -25.11 1.17 27.25
C GLN A 84 -26.43 1.73 26.71
N ALA A 85 -26.59 3.05 26.72
CA ALA A 85 -27.77 3.72 26.19
C ALA A 85 -27.92 3.49 24.66
N LYS A 86 -26.85 3.52 23.89
CA LYS A 86 -26.87 3.19 22.45
C LYS A 86 -27.52 1.82 22.20
N LYS A 87 -27.15 0.81 22.98
CA LYS A 87 -27.71 -0.56 22.86
C LYS A 87 -29.19 -0.58 23.23
N ASN A 88 -29.56 0.09 24.32
CA ASN A 88 -30.94 0.14 24.81
C ASN A 88 -31.87 0.87 23.85
N ILE A 89 -31.42 2.02 23.31
CA ILE A 89 -32.15 2.80 22.31
C ILE A 89 -32.33 2.01 21.00
N ALA A 90 -31.27 1.36 20.51
CA ALA A 90 -31.35 0.52 19.32
C ALA A 90 -32.36 -0.62 19.48
N ASN A 91 -32.36 -1.31 20.64
CA ASN A 91 -33.36 -2.34 20.95
C ASN A 91 -34.80 -1.78 20.99
N LEU A 92 -34.97 -0.58 21.58
CA LEU A 92 -36.28 0.07 21.60
C LEU A 92 -36.79 0.41 20.20
N ILE A 93 -35.92 0.92 19.32
CA ILE A 93 -36.24 1.25 17.93
C ILE A 93 -36.70 0.01 17.17
N GLU A 94 -35.98 -1.12 17.32
CA GLU A 94 -36.37 -2.39 16.70
C GLU A 94 -37.70 -2.92 17.23
N ASN A 95 -37.86 -2.94 18.57
CA ASN A 95 -39.08 -3.41 19.21
C ASN A 95 -40.33 -2.60 18.80
N LYS A 96 -40.17 -1.29 18.62
CA LYS A 96 -41.24 -0.40 18.13
C LYS A 96 -41.38 -0.37 16.62
N LYS A 97 -40.55 -1.10 15.89
CA LYS A 97 -40.53 -1.13 14.41
C LYS A 97 -40.32 0.25 13.77
N PHE A 98 -39.54 1.12 14.43
CA PHE A 98 -39.18 2.43 13.90
C PHE A 98 -37.94 2.36 12.99
N GLY A 99 -37.19 1.27 13.08
CA GLY A 99 -35.97 1.00 12.32
C GLY A 99 -35.36 -0.34 12.70
N GLU A 100 -34.20 -0.63 12.14
CA GLU A 100 -33.44 -1.85 12.37
C GLU A 100 -31.96 -1.53 12.58
N LYS A 101 -31.26 -2.41 13.29
CA LYS A 101 -29.80 -2.34 13.43
C LYS A 101 -29.17 -2.72 12.11
N THR A 102 -28.33 -1.86 11.61
CA THR A 102 -27.58 -2.08 10.37
C THR A 102 -26.08 -1.98 10.62
N ILE A 103 -25.34 -2.87 9.99
CA ILE A 103 -23.88 -2.81 10.00
C ILE A 103 -23.45 -2.10 8.74
N THR A 104 -22.77 -0.96 8.91
CA THR A 104 -22.13 -0.24 7.79
C THR A 104 -20.62 -0.41 7.90
N TYR A 105 -20.01 -0.75 6.77
CA TYR A 105 -18.55 -0.88 6.72
C TYR A 105 -17.94 0.47 6.37
N HIS A 106 -16.87 0.87 7.08
CA HIS A 106 -16.10 2.08 6.74
C HIS A 106 -15.34 1.94 5.44
N LEU A 107 -15.06 0.70 5.01
CA LEU A 107 -14.41 0.41 3.76
C LEU A 107 -15.44 0.59 2.63
N ARG A 108 -15.12 1.43 1.65
CA ARG A 108 -15.93 1.58 0.43
C ARG A 108 -15.73 0.36 -0.46
N ASP A 109 -16.72 0.06 -1.28
CA ASP A 109 -16.61 -0.98 -2.29
C ASP A 109 -15.43 -0.71 -3.22
N TRP A 110 -14.73 -1.79 -3.58
CA TRP A 110 -13.58 -1.71 -4.46
C TRP A 110 -14.00 -1.91 -5.90
N LEU A 111 -13.29 -1.25 -6.79
CA LEU A 111 -13.47 -1.48 -8.21
C LEU A 111 -12.84 -2.82 -8.58
N ILE A 112 -13.66 -3.71 -9.15
CA ILE A 112 -13.22 -5.00 -9.69
C ILE A 112 -12.83 -4.86 -11.15
N SER A 113 -13.46 -3.96 -11.89
CA SER A 113 -13.33 -3.83 -13.34
C SER A 113 -13.08 -2.40 -13.81
N ARG A 114 -12.62 -2.26 -15.04
CA ARG A 114 -12.35 -1.00 -15.73
C ARG A 114 -12.76 -1.09 -17.21
N GLN A 115 -13.24 0.03 -17.75
CA GLN A 115 -13.56 0.24 -19.17
C GLN A 115 -12.27 0.46 -19.96
N ARG A 116 -11.44 -0.57 -20.10
CA ARG A 116 -10.15 -0.50 -20.83
C ARG A 116 -9.81 -1.82 -21.47
N TYR A 117 -8.94 -1.77 -22.47
CA TYR A 117 -8.48 -2.96 -23.18
C TYR A 117 -7.52 -3.81 -22.35
N TRP A 118 -6.49 -3.18 -21.78
CA TRP A 118 -5.45 -3.90 -21.03
C TRP A 118 -5.92 -4.30 -19.62
N GLY A 119 -6.15 -5.58 -19.45
CA GLY A 119 -6.58 -6.25 -18.23
C GLY A 119 -7.10 -7.65 -18.55
N THR A 120 -7.31 -8.45 -17.53
CA THR A 120 -7.87 -9.80 -17.68
C THR A 120 -9.36 -9.70 -18.04
N PRO A 121 -9.84 -10.32 -19.13
CA PRO A 121 -11.26 -10.38 -19.46
C PRO A 121 -12.06 -11.07 -18.35
N ILE A 122 -13.25 -10.56 -18.08
CA ILE A 122 -14.15 -11.13 -17.08
C ILE A 122 -15.03 -12.18 -17.76
N PRO A 123 -15.02 -13.47 -17.30
CA PRO A 123 -15.65 -14.57 -17.99
C PRO A 123 -17.17 -14.65 -17.72
N ILE A 124 -17.91 -13.61 -18.11
CA ILE A 124 -19.38 -13.57 -18.02
C ILE A 124 -20.03 -13.07 -19.29
N PHE A 125 -21.29 -13.47 -19.45
CA PHE A 125 -22.22 -12.96 -20.44
C PHE A 125 -23.43 -12.32 -19.77
N TYR A 126 -24.17 -11.51 -20.52
CA TYR A 126 -25.47 -10.98 -20.19
C TYR A 126 -26.49 -11.42 -21.23
N ASN A 127 -27.67 -11.85 -20.80
CA ASN A 127 -28.81 -12.07 -21.68
C ASN A 127 -29.58 -10.75 -21.94
N ASP A 128 -30.70 -10.81 -22.68
CA ASP A 128 -31.53 -9.67 -22.99
C ASP A 128 -32.18 -9.00 -21.75
N ASN A 129 -32.22 -9.69 -20.62
CA ASN A 129 -32.72 -9.16 -19.34
C ASN A 129 -31.57 -8.66 -18.41
N ASP A 130 -30.33 -8.55 -18.91
CA ASP A 130 -29.11 -8.22 -18.13
C ASP A 130 -28.80 -9.23 -17.00
N GLU A 131 -29.33 -10.45 -17.08
CA GLU A 131 -28.95 -11.51 -16.14
C GLU A 131 -27.55 -12.04 -16.47
N ILE A 132 -26.74 -12.24 -15.41
CA ILE A 132 -25.35 -12.70 -15.53
C ILE A 132 -25.30 -14.20 -15.76
N ILE A 133 -24.61 -14.63 -16.82
CA ILE A 133 -24.38 -16.03 -17.19
C ILE A 133 -22.86 -16.25 -17.22
N PRO A 134 -22.30 -17.10 -16.33
CA PRO A 134 -20.87 -17.46 -16.40
C PRO A 134 -20.52 -18.10 -17.73
N VAL A 135 -19.32 -17.81 -18.23
CA VAL A 135 -18.74 -18.51 -19.38
C VAL A 135 -18.45 -19.96 -18.97
N GLU A 136 -18.83 -20.94 -19.81
CA GLU A 136 -18.58 -22.36 -19.57
C GLU A 136 -17.07 -22.68 -19.57
N GLU A 137 -16.64 -23.65 -18.76
CA GLU A 137 -15.21 -23.98 -18.58
C GLU A 137 -14.52 -24.33 -19.91
N GLU A 138 -15.23 -25.01 -20.81
CA GLU A 138 -14.73 -25.40 -22.13
C GLU A 138 -14.46 -24.19 -23.05
N MET A 139 -15.01 -23.03 -22.72
CA MET A 139 -14.82 -21.80 -23.47
C MET A 139 -13.73 -20.89 -22.88
N LEU A 140 -13.07 -21.34 -21.82
CA LEU A 140 -11.96 -20.61 -21.20
C LEU A 140 -10.62 -21.01 -21.85
N PRO A 141 -9.63 -20.11 -21.91
CA PRO A 141 -9.68 -18.72 -21.44
C PRO A 141 -10.41 -17.78 -22.41
N VAL A 142 -11.04 -16.72 -21.88
CA VAL A 142 -11.51 -15.60 -22.71
C VAL A 142 -10.32 -14.76 -23.13
N LEU A 143 -10.06 -14.70 -24.44
CA LEU A 143 -8.94 -13.95 -25.00
C LEU A 143 -9.37 -12.54 -25.42
N LEU A 144 -8.46 -11.57 -25.28
CA LEU A 144 -8.66 -10.22 -25.81
C LEU A 144 -8.64 -10.25 -27.34
N PRO A 145 -9.56 -9.59 -28.04
CA PRO A 145 -9.55 -9.48 -29.48
C PRO A 145 -8.49 -8.48 -29.96
N ASP A 146 -8.05 -8.58 -31.21
CA ASP A 146 -7.19 -7.58 -31.85
C ASP A 146 -7.98 -6.32 -32.20
N VAL A 147 -7.99 -5.35 -31.29
CA VAL A 147 -8.64 -4.04 -31.49
C VAL A 147 -7.69 -3.10 -32.20
N LYS A 148 -8.15 -2.47 -33.30
CA LYS A 148 -7.35 -1.55 -34.10
C LYS A 148 -7.35 -0.11 -33.60
N GLU A 149 -8.37 0.29 -32.85
CA GLU A 149 -8.52 1.65 -32.33
C GLU A 149 -8.62 1.64 -30.81
N PHE A 150 -7.81 2.50 -30.19
CA PHE A 150 -7.75 2.66 -28.73
C PHE A 150 -8.08 4.10 -28.30
N MET A 151 -8.78 4.87 -29.15
CA MET A 151 -9.14 6.24 -28.81
C MET A 151 -10.14 6.24 -27.64
N PRO A 152 -9.93 7.09 -26.63
CA PRO A 152 -10.81 7.17 -25.49
C PRO A 152 -12.18 7.76 -25.91
N THR A 153 -13.19 6.91 -25.96
CA THR A 153 -14.58 7.27 -26.30
C THR A 153 -15.50 7.37 -25.07
N GLY A 154 -14.94 7.14 -23.87
CA GLY A 154 -15.72 6.99 -22.63
C GLY A 154 -16.33 5.61 -22.42
N GLN A 155 -16.12 4.68 -23.36
CA GLN A 155 -16.51 3.28 -23.30
C GLN A 155 -15.31 2.36 -23.44
N SER A 156 -15.47 1.09 -23.07
CA SER A 156 -14.42 0.09 -23.28
C SER A 156 -14.13 -0.10 -24.77
N PRO A 157 -12.85 -0.14 -25.20
CA PRO A 157 -12.50 -0.45 -26.58
C PRO A 157 -13.02 -1.80 -27.05
N LEU A 158 -13.30 -2.74 -26.15
CA LEU A 158 -13.85 -4.06 -26.47
C LEU A 158 -15.28 -4.00 -27.01
N THR A 159 -16.00 -2.89 -26.79
CA THR A 159 -17.33 -2.67 -27.38
C THR A 159 -17.30 -2.44 -28.90
N LEU A 160 -16.12 -2.12 -29.45
CA LEU A 160 -15.94 -1.84 -30.88
C LEU A 160 -15.83 -3.11 -31.74
N ASP A 161 -15.59 -4.26 -31.10
CA ASP A 161 -15.53 -5.56 -31.80
C ASP A 161 -16.82 -6.34 -31.59
N GLU A 162 -17.69 -6.33 -32.59
CA GLU A 162 -18.97 -7.04 -32.53
C GLU A 162 -18.81 -8.56 -32.40
N ASN A 163 -17.72 -9.14 -32.92
CA ASN A 163 -17.45 -10.57 -32.80
C ASN A 163 -17.04 -10.94 -31.38
N PHE A 164 -16.37 -10.05 -30.67
CA PHE A 164 -16.11 -10.22 -29.25
C PHE A 164 -17.35 -9.97 -28.41
N LEU A 165 -18.09 -8.88 -28.73
CA LEU A 165 -19.20 -8.40 -27.93
C LEU A 165 -20.39 -9.38 -27.90
N TYR A 166 -20.73 -9.99 -29.04
CA TYR A 166 -21.90 -10.86 -29.15
C TYR A 166 -21.52 -12.31 -29.37
N PHE A 167 -22.23 -13.19 -28.68
CA PHE A 167 -22.08 -14.64 -28.79
C PHE A 167 -23.45 -15.31 -28.91
N ASN A 168 -23.61 -16.21 -29.88
CA ASN A 168 -24.82 -17.03 -30.03
C ASN A 168 -24.66 -18.34 -29.25
N HIS A 169 -25.18 -18.35 -28.04
CA HIS A 169 -25.07 -19.52 -27.16
C HIS A 169 -26.13 -20.57 -27.52
N PRO A 170 -25.81 -21.88 -27.63
CA PRO A 170 -26.75 -22.92 -28.02
C PRO A 170 -27.99 -23.02 -27.12
N LYS A 171 -27.83 -22.77 -25.83
CA LYS A 171 -28.88 -22.89 -24.82
C LYS A 171 -29.61 -21.56 -24.54
N TYR A 172 -28.89 -20.44 -24.55
CA TYR A 172 -29.41 -19.15 -24.08
C TYR A 172 -29.68 -18.14 -25.22
N GLY A 173 -29.39 -18.52 -26.48
CA GLY A 173 -29.57 -17.62 -27.62
C GLY A 173 -28.48 -16.54 -27.70
N LYS A 174 -28.83 -15.33 -28.17
CA LYS A 174 -27.88 -14.23 -28.31
C LYS A 174 -27.50 -13.68 -26.93
N LEU A 175 -26.23 -13.69 -26.62
CA LEU A 175 -25.66 -13.16 -25.38
C LEU A 175 -24.71 -11.99 -25.68
N ARG A 176 -24.58 -11.06 -24.75
CA ARG A 176 -23.61 -9.97 -24.77
C ARG A 176 -22.48 -10.28 -23.78
N ARG A 177 -21.24 -10.23 -24.24
CA ARG A 177 -20.05 -10.45 -23.38
C ARG A 177 -19.80 -9.24 -22.53
N GLU A 178 -19.22 -9.46 -21.32
CA GLU A 178 -18.64 -8.37 -20.52
C GLU A 178 -17.48 -7.73 -21.29
N THR A 179 -17.45 -6.40 -21.32
CA THR A 179 -16.46 -5.58 -22.02
C THR A 179 -15.53 -4.82 -21.10
N ASP A 180 -15.80 -4.82 -19.80
CA ASP A 180 -14.82 -4.43 -18.81
C ASP A 180 -13.72 -5.48 -18.68
N THR A 181 -12.53 -5.06 -18.35
CA THR A 181 -11.44 -5.95 -17.93
C THR A 181 -11.17 -5.78 -16.44
N MET A 182 -10.55 -6.75 -15.80
CA MET A 182 -10.24 -6.66 -14.38
C MET A 182 -9.35 -5.47 -14.06
N ASP A 183 -9.60 -4.84 -12.91
CA ASP A 183 -8.76 -3.78 -12.38
C ASP A 183 -7.33 -4.30 -12.11
N THR A 184 -6.34 -3.45 -12.29
CA THR A 184 -4.92 -3.79 -12.06
C THR A 184 -4.68 -4.38 -10.69
N PHE A 185 -5.38 -3.87 -9.66
CA PHE A 185 -5.18 -4.34 -8.29
C PHE A 185 -5.83 -5.70 -8.03
N MET A 186 -6.85 -6.07 -8.79
CA MET A 186 -7.37 -7.44 -8.78
C MET A 186 -6.33 -8.41 -9.34
N ASP A 187 -5.79 -8.13 -10.52
CA ASP A 187 -4.77 -8.97 -11.14
C ASP A 187 -3.49 -9.04 -10.29
N SER A 188 -3.04 -7.91 -9.74
CA SER A 188 -1.83 -7.85 -8.93
C SER A 188 -1.97 -8.46 -7.53
N SER A 189 -3.17 -8.77 -7.08
CA SER A 189 -3.42 -9.26 -5.71
C SER A 189 -2.88 -10.66 -5.45
N TRP A 190 -2.67 -11.47 -6.47
CA TRP A 190 -2.24 -12.86 -6.33
C TRP A 190 -1.01 -13.24 -7.17
N TYR A 191 -0.35 -12.28 -7.84
CA TYR A 191 0.76 -12.52 -8.74
C TYR A 191 1.92 -13.31 -8.11
N HIS A 192 2.19 -13.09 -6.80
CA HIS A 192 3.25 -13.75 -6.05
C HIS A 192 3.00 -15.26 -5.88
N LEU A 193 1.73 -15.68 -5.82
CA LEU A 193 1.36 -17.09 -5.81
C LEU A 193 1.65 -17.73 -7.17
N ARG A 194 1.30 -17.03 -8.25
CA ARG A 194 1.60 -17.51 -9.61
C ARG A 194 3.10 -17.64 -9.88
N PHE A 195 3.93 -16.76 -9.31
CA PHE A 195 5.38 -16.85 -9.46
C PHE A 195 5.99 -18.16 -8.97
N ALA A 196 5.40 -18.79 -7.96
CA ALA A 196 5.84 -20.08 -7.48
C ALA A 196 5.46 -21.24 -8.41
N SER A 197 4.53 -21.03 -9.35
CA SER A 197 3.99 -22.07 -10.24
C SER A 197 3.90 -21.60 -11.71
N PRO A 198 5.00 -21.17 -12.34
CA PRO A 198 4.96 -20.53 -13.66
C PRO A 198 4.51 -21.47 -14.78
N GLY A 199 4.68 -22.79 -14.62
CA GLY A 199 4.30 -23.80 -15.59
C GLY A 199 2.93 -24.44 -15.41
N SER A 200 2.17 -24.05 -14.38
CA SER A 200 0.82 -24.59 -14.15
C SER A 200 -0.14 -24.13 -15.25
N ILE A 201 -0.89 -25.07 -15.85
CA ILE A 201 -1.86 -24.81 -16.93
C ILE A 201 -3.29 -25.00 -16.43
N ASP A 202 -3.51 -26.03 -15.62
CA ASP A 202 -4.85 -26.47 -15.22
C ASP A 202 -5.35 -25.77 -13.94
N GLU A 203 -4.44 -25.16 -13.20
CA GLU A 203 -4.75 -24.46 -11.95
C GLU A 203 -3.97 -23.14 -11.84
N PRO A 204 -4.47 -22.15 -11.07
CA PRO A 204 -3.82 -20.86 -10.94
C PRO A 204 -2.43 -20.97 -10.30
N PHE A 205 -2.25 -21.91 -9.39
CA PHE A 205 -0.97 -22.24 -8.73
C PHE A 205 -1.05 -23.60 -8.03
N GLU A 206 0.08 -24.30 -7.95
CA GLU A 206 0.20 -25.59 -7.29
C GLU A 206 0.32 -25.44 -5.77
N LYS A 207 -0.66 -25.96 -5.01
CA LYS A 207 -0.74 -25.81 -3.55
C LYS A 207 0.56 -26.25 -2.83
N HIS A 208 1.18 -27.34 -3.25
CA HIS A 208 2.41 -27.84 -2.64
C HIS A 208 3.60 -26.86 -2.81
N ARG A 209 3.67 -26.15 -3.93
CA ARG A 209 4.70 -25.13 -4.16
C ARG A 209 4.45 -23.91 -3.29
N ILE A 210 3.19 -23.48 -3.18
CA ILE A 210 2.80 -22.35 -2.34
C ILE A 210 3.16 -22.61 -0.89
N SER A 211 2.91 -23.79 -0.36
CA SER A 211 3.27 -24.16 1.02
C SER A 211 4.76 -24.02 1.32
N ASN A 212 5.64 -24.16 0.32
CA ASN A 212 7.08 -24.01 0.48
C ASN A 212 7.59 -22.57 0.35
N TRP A 213 6.92 -21.74 -0.47
CA TRP A 213 7.42 -20.41 -0.84
C TRP A 213 6.61 -19.25 -0.25
N SER A 214 5.45 -19.53 0.32
CA SER A 214 4.55 -18.51 0.88
C SER A 214 4.26 -18.77 2.36
N PRO A 215 3.90 -17.72 3.12
CA PRO A 215 3.85 -16.31 2.73
C PRO A 215 5.23 -15.73 2.40
N VAL A 216 5.27 -14.67 1.58
CA VAL A 216 6.51 -13.99 1.17
C VAL A 216 7.25 -13.43 2.38
N ASP A 217 8.54 -13.70 2.51
CA ASP A 217 9.32 -13.34 3.71
C ASP A 217 9.51 -11.83 3.86
N GLN A 218 9.80 -11.14 2.75
CA GLN A 218 10.01 -9.69 2.74
C GLN A 218 9.33 -9.06 1.54
N TYR A 219 8.48 -8.07 1.78
CA TYR A 219 7.82 -7.29 0.74
C TYR A 219 8.25 -5.83 0.80
N MET A 220 8.52 -5.23 -0.36
CA MET A 220 8.99 -3.85 -0.46
C MET A 220 8.15 -3.10 -1.48
N GLY A 221 7.80 -1.87 -1.16
CA GLY A 221 6.99 -1.02 -2.04
C GLY A 221 6.70 0.35 -1.45
N GLY A 222 6.14 1.25 -2.25
CA GLY A 222 5.75 2.58 -1.80
C GLY A 222 4.60 2.55 -0.79
N ALA A 223 4.63 3.45 0.17
CA ALA A 223 3.60 3.55 1.22
C ALA A 223 2.19 3.83 0.65
N GLU A 224 2.10 4.43 -0.55
CA GLU A 224 0.85 4.66 -1.26
C GLU A 224 0.06 3.39 -1.55
N HIS A 225 0.74 2.25 -1.66
CA HIS A 225 0.11 0.96 -1.91
C HIS A 225 -0.61 0.36 -0.68
N ALA A 226 -0.46 0.95 0.50
CA ALA A 226 -1.16 0.50 1.71
C ALA A 226 -2.68 0.46 1.53
N VAL A 227 -3.24 1.46 0.82
CA VAL A 227 -4.68 1.58 0.51
C VAL A 227 -5.04 1.15 -0.92
N MET A 228 -4.12 0.61 -1.67
CA MET A 228 -4.28 0.13 -3.04
C MET A 228 -3.90 -1.34 -3.14
N HIS A 229 -2.79 -1.66 -3.81
CA HIS A 229 -2.34 -3.04 -4.04
C HIS A 229 -2.30 -3.90 -2.77
N LEU A 230 -1.75 -3.40 -1.66
CA LEU A 230 -1.63 -4.20 -0.43
C LEU A 230 -2.99 -4.52 0.20
N LEU A 231 -3.94 -3.59 0.12
CA LEU A 231 -5.29 -3.83 0.63
C LEU A 231 -5.99 -4.94 -0.17
N TYR A 232 -5.94 -4.87 -1.51
CA TYR A 232 -6.47 -5.91 -2.39
C TYR A 232 -5.76 -7.26 -2.17
N ALA A 233 -4.43 -7.27 -2.11
CA ALA A 233 -3.65 -8.49 -1.92
C ALA A 233 -4.00 -9.19 -0.60
N ARG A 234 -4.11 -8.45 0.50
CA ARG A 234 -4.48 -8.99 1.80
C ARG A 234 -5.92 -9.53 1.83
N PHE A 235 -6.85 -8.79 1.25
CA PHE A 235 -8.24 -9.24 1.16
C PHE A 235 -8.37 -10.49 0.29
N PHE A 236 -7.77 -10.48 -0.90
CA PHE A 236 -7.81 -11.60 -1.82
C PHE A 236 -7.16 -12.86 -1.25
N ASN A 237 -6.05 -12.70 -0.51
CA ASN A 237 -5.42 -13.79 0.22
C ASN A 237 -6.38 -14.44 1.23
N LYS A 238 -7.15 -13.63 1.98
CA LYS A 238 -8.16 -14.14 2.92
C LYS A 238 -9.28 -14.88 2.21
N VAL A 239 -9.74 -14.39 1.05
CA VAL A 239 -10.71 -15.08 0.21
C VAL A 239 -10.18 -16.44 -0.26
N LEU A 240 -8.94 -16.49 -0.75
CA LEU A 240 -8.31 -17.75 -1.18
C LEU A 240 -8.16 -18.75 -0.03
N ARG A 241 -7.84 -18.26 1.16
CA ARG A 241 -7.81 -19.10 2.38
C ARG A 241 -9.19 -19.65 2.71
N ASP A 242 -10.21 -18.82 2.71
CA ASP A 242 -11.59 -19.21 3.03
C ASP A 242 -12.13 -20.24 2.01
N LEU A 243 -11.69 -20.16 0.76
CA LEU A 243 -11.99 -21.13 -0.29
C LEU A 243 -11.09 -22.39 -0.25
N GLY A 244 -10.11 -22.45 0.66
CA GLY A 244 -9.24 -23.61 0.87
C GLY A 244 -8.07 -23.75 -0.14
N TYR A 245 -7.80 -22.74 -0.95
CA TYR A 245 -6.66 -22.73 -1.87
C TYR A 245 -5.32 -22.56 -1.18
N ILE A 246 -5.27 -21.81 -0.09
CA ILE A 246 -4.08 -21.56 0.75
C ILE A 246 -4.43 -21.73 2.22
N ASP A 247 -3.43 -21.77 3.12
CA ASP A 247 -3.57 -22.03 4.56
C ASP A 247 -3.03 -20.91 5.47
N PHE A 248 -2.72 -19.74 4.90
CA PHE A 248 -2.20 -18.58 5.63
C PHE A 248 -3.03 -17.33 5.42
N ASP A 249 -3.05 -16.44 6.45
CA ASP A 249 -3.89 -15.25 6.49
C ASP A 249 -3.31 -14.03 5.75
N GLU A 250 -2.00 -13.85 5.84
CA GLU A 250 -1.33 -12.67 5.32
C GLU A 250 -0.34 -13.07 4.22
N PRO A 251 -0.36 -12.38 3.05
CA PRO A 251 0.49 -12.73 1.93
C PRO A 251 1.98 -12.43 2.18
N TYR A 252 2.28 -11.49 3.09
CA TYR A 252 3.62 -10.98 3.36
C TYR A 252 3.92 -11.01 4.84
N LYS A 253 5.04 -11.67 5.25
CA LYS A 253 5.46 -11.74 6.66
C LYS A 253 6.00 -10.40 7.17
N ARG A 254 6.70 -9.68 6.31
CA ARG A 254 7.36 -8.42 6.64
C ARG A 254 7.18 -7.42 5.50
N LEU A 255 6.68 -6.23 5.83
CA LEU A 255 6.57 -5.10 4.90
C LEU A 255 7.64 -4.06 5.22
N PHE A 256 8.31 -3.56 4.20
CA PHE A 256 9.18 -2.41 4.29
C PHE A 256 8.79 -1.38 3.22
N ASN A 257 8.46 -0.18 3.65
CA ASN A 257 8.14 0.91 2.74
C ASN A 257 9.37 1.80 2.57
N GLN A 258 9.86 1.91 1.32
CA GLN A 258 10.93 2.85 1.01
C GLN A 258 10.41 4.29 1.03
N GLY A 259 11.32 5.22 1.35
CA GLY A 259 11.07 6.64 1.30
C GLY A 259 10.94 7.19 -0.13
N VAL A 260 10.55 8.43 -0.23
CA VAL A 260 10.35 9.11 -1.51
C VAL A 260 11.62 9.84 -1.95
N MET A 261 11.98 9.66 -3.22
CA MET A 261 13.05 10.43 -3.85
C MET A 261 12.53 11.82 -4.23
N LEU A 262 13.28 12.84 -3.83
CA LEU A 262 13.03 14.22 -4.18
C LEU A 262 14.11 14.70 -5.16
N ALA A 263 13.78 15.66 -5.99
CA ALA A 263 14.74 16.49 -6.70
C ALA A 263 14.29 17.94 -6.58
N ARG A 264 15.21 18.81 -6.13
CA ARG A 264 14.90 20.21 -5.81
C ARG A 264 13.71 20.33 -4.84
N HIS A 265 13.71 19.49 -3.80
CA HIS A 265 12.65 19.38 -2.76
C HIS A 265 11.25 18.98 -3.29
N MET A 266 11.13 18.56 -4.54
CA MET A 266 9.88 18.07 -5.12
C MET A 266 9.94 16.58 -5.42
N LYS A 267 8.84 15.87 -5.20
CA LYS A 267 8.73 14.43 -5.53
C LYS A 267 9.02 14.19 -7.01
N ILE A 268 9.95 13.28 -7.30
CA ILE A 268 10.21 12.80 -8.66
C ILE A 268 9.03 11.94 -9.10
N SER A 269 8.39 12.32 -10.21
CA SER A 269 7.30 11.56 -10.80
C SER A 269 7.22 11.76 -12.32
N LYS A 270 6.49 10.89 -13.01
CA LYS A 270 6.30 11.01 -14.47
C LYS A 270 5.71 12.36 -14.90
N ARG A 271 4.88 12.97 -14.05
CA ARG A 271 4.21 14.26 -14.36
C ARG A 271 5.00 15.46 -13.88
N ASN A 272 5.67 15.31 -12.74
CA ASN A 272 6.39 16.40 -12.10
C ASN A 272 7.86 16.04 -11.98
N ASN A 273 8.74 16.85 -12.57
CA ASN A 273 10.19 16.77 -12.43
C ASN A 273 10.75 15.34 -12.70
N PRO A 274 10.50 14.75 -13.89
CA PRO A 274 11.00 13.41 -14.20
C PRO A 274 12.54 13.42 -14.25
N LEU A 275 13.16 12.47 -13.57
CA LEU A 275 14.60 12.21 -13.66
C LEU A 275 14.80 10.97 -14.54
N ASN A 276 15.42 11.15 -15.71
CA ASN A 276 15.80 10.04 -16.57
C ASN A 276 17.16 9.48 -16.13
N PRO A 277 17.25 8.21 -15.70
CA PRO A 277 18.50 7.61 -15.29
C PRO A 277 19.46 7.30 -16.46
N GLU A 278 18.96 7.20 -17.69
CA GLU A 278 19.76 6.76 -18.85
C GLU A 278 21.00 7.65 -19.12
N PRO A 279 20.93 8.99 -19.13
CA PRO A 279 22.11 9.83 -19.28
C PRO A 279 23.13 9.63 -18.17
N LEU A 280 22.67 9.43 -16.94
CA LEU A 280 23.54 9.19 -15.78
C LEU A 280 24.23 7.83 -15.87
N VAL A 281 23.52 6.81 -16.30
CA VAL A 281 24.10 5.46 -16.54
C VAL A 281 25.13 5.51 -17.65
N LYS A 282 24.89 6.26 -18.73
CA LYS A 282 25.86 6.45 -19.82
C LYS A 282 27.11 7.18 -19.36
N GLN A 283 26.98 8.16 -18.48
CA GLN A 283 28.09 8.99 -18.01
C GLN A 283 28.89 8.34 -16.88
N TYR A 284 28.23 7.73 -15.90
CA TYR A 284 28.85 7.25 -14.66
C TYR A 284 28.83 5.73 -14.49
N GLY A 285 28.14 5.01 -15.35
CA GLY A 285 27.90 3.57 -15.18
C GLY A 285 26.73 3.25 -14.25
N ALA A 286 26.13 2.09 -14.44
CA ALA A 286 24.97 1.64 -13.67
C ALA A 286 25.29 1.48 -12.18
N ASP A 287 26.47 0.98 -11.84
CA ASP A 287 26.87 0.74 -10.45
C ASP A 287 27.01 2.03 -9.65
N SER A 288 27.52 3.11 -10.28
CA SER A 288 27.60 4.42 -9.63
C SER A 288 26.21 5.00 -9.34
N VAL A 289 25.27 4.85 -10.28
CA VAL A 289 23.88 5.31 -10.09
C VAL A 289 23.22 4.52 -8.96
N ARG A 290 23.33 3.19 -8.98
CA ARG A 290 22.74 2.31 -7.93
C ARG A 290 23.34 2.58 -6.56
N ALA A 291 24.67 2.63 -6.46
CA ALA A 291 25.33 2.91 -5.19
C ALA A 291 25.01 4.32 -4.67
N TYR A 292 24.88 5.31 -5.55
CA TYR A 292 24.50 6.65 -5.15
C TYR A 292 23.06 6.71 -4.60
N LEU A 293 22.11 6.05 -5.26
CA LEU A 293 20.73 5.97 -4.76
C LEU A 293 20.67 5.34 -3.37
N MET A 294 21.44 4.30 -3.11
CA MET A 294 21.52 3.66 -1.80
C MET A 294 22.22 4.53 -0.75
N PHE A 295 23.21 5.33 -1.14
CA PHE A 295 23.99 6.19 -0.26
C PHE A 295 23.28 7.48 0.14
N LEU A 296 22.29 7.93 -0.65
CA LEU A 296 21.68 9.24 -0.58
C LEU A 296 21.04 9.57 0.77
N GLY A 297 20.53 8.57 1.49
CA GLY A 297 19.91 8.71 2.81
C GLY A 297 19.33 7.40 3.34
N PRO A 298 18.75 7.43 4.54
CA PRO A 298 18.03 6.27 5.08
C PRO A 298 16.94 5.81 4.12
N TRP A 299 16.92 4.52 3.81
CA TRP A 299 16.02 3.97 2.79
C TRP A 299 14.54 4.22 3.06
N ASP A 300 14.14 4.19 4.33
CA ASP A 300 12.75 4.45 4.78
C ASP A 300 12.35 5.93 4.68
N ARG A 301 13.31 6.84 4.64
CA ARG A 301 13.05 8.29 4.56
C ARG A 301 13.22 8.86 3.16
N GLY A 302 13.99 8.16 2.30
CA GLY A 302 14.38 8.65 0.99
C GLY A 302 15.45 9.73 1.06
N GLY A 303 15.54 10.56 0.02
CA GLY A 303 16.56 11.61 -0.05
C GLY A 303 16.33 12.60 -1.18
N ASP A 304 17.06 13.70 -1.15
CA ASP A 304 17.03 14.72 -2.20
C ASP A 304 18.17 14.48 -3.19
N TRP A 305 17.83 14.30 -4.45
CA TRP A 305 18.80 14.05 -5.53
C TRP A 305 19.68 15.28 -5.77
N SER A 306 20.99 15.06 -5.84
CA SER A 306 21.97 16.06 -6.20
C SER A 306 22.84 15.56 -7.35
N ASP A 307 22.89 16.31 -8.44
CA ASP A 307 23.71 15.99 -9.61
C ASP A 307 25.22 15.96 -9.31
N SER A 308 25.67 16.67 -8.29
CA SER A 308 27.07 16.66 -7.83
C SER A 308 27.43 15.47 -6.93
N GLY A 309 26.46 14.90 -6.23
CA GLY A 309 26.68 13.83 -5.25
C GLY A 309 27.17 12.53 -5.88
N ILE A 310 26.67 12.19 -7.07
CA ILE A 310 27.07 10.97 -7.79
C ILE A 310 28.57 10.92 -8.13
N ASN A 311 29.21 12.09 -8.35
CA ASN A 311 30.63 12.17 -8.62
C ASN A 311 31.49 11.61 -7.46
N GLY A 312 31.02 11.77 -6.23
CA GLY A 312 31.70 11.22 -5.04
C GLY A 312 31.73 9.68 -5.07
N VAL A 313 30.57 9.09 -5.37
CA VAL A 313 30.42 7.61 -5.45
C VAL A 313 31.18 7.06 -6.65
N PHE A 314 31.11 7.71 -7.81
CA PHE A 314 31.86 7.32 -9.00
C PHE A 314 33.39 7.25 -8.72
N ARG A 315 33.98 8.29 -8.11
CA ARG A 315 35.39 8.29 -7.72
C ARG A 315 35.73 7.24 -6.68
N TRP A 316 34.79 6.95 -5.77
CA TRP A 316 34.97 5.88 -4.79
C TRP A 316 35.02 4.51 -5.45
N LEU A 317 34.14 4.18 -6.37
CA LEU A 317 34.16 2.91 -7.12
C LEU A 317 35.45 2.74 -7.93
N HIS A 318 35.95 3.81 -8.57
CA HIS A 318 37.27 3.78 -9.23
C HIS A 318 38.40 3.48 -8.26
N ARG A 319 38.36 4.04 -7.05
CA ARG A 319 39.36 3.77 -6.01
C ARG A 319 39.31 2.30 -5.57
N ILE A 320 38.14 1.71 -5.42
CA ILE A 320 38.01 0.27 -5.14
C ILE A 320 38.65 -0.54 -6.25
N TRP A 321 38.37 -0.20 -7.52
CA TRP A 321 39.01 -0.87 -8.66
C TRP A 321 40.52 -0.79 -8.61
N GLU A 322 41.07 0.38 -8.29
CA GLU A 322 42.52 0.58 -8.13
C GLU A 322 43.08 -0.24 -6.98
N LEU A 323 42.39 -0.34 -5.85
CA LEU A 323 42.80 -1.16 -4.71
C LEU A 323 42.85 -2.65 -5.06
N CYS A 324 41.83 -3.16 -5.74
CA CYS A 324 41.76 -4.56 -6.15
C CYS A 324 42.81 -4.94 -7.19
N ASN A 325 43.25 -3.98 -8.04
CA ASN A 325 44.29 -4.19 -9.05
C ASN A 325 45.69 -3.74 -8.62
N PHE A 326 45.85 -3.33 -7.34
CA PHE A 326 47.13 -2.88 -6.83
C PHE A 326 48.10 -4.08 -6.62
N GLU A 327 49.26 -4.00 -7.25
CA GLU A 327 50.34 -4.99 -7.05
C GLU A 327 50.98 -4.78 -5.69
N PHE A 328 50.56 -5.59 -4.71
CA PHE A 328 51.03 -5.49 -3.35
C PHE A 328 52.33 -6.26 -3.18
N ILE A 329 53.37 -5.57 -2.68
CA ILE A 329 54.72 -6.14 -2.40
C ILE A 329 54.97 -5.98 -0.92
N GLU A 330 55.27 -7.08 -0.23
CA GLU A 330 55.54 -7.12 1.21
C GLU A 330 56.80 -6.36 1.56
N LYS A 331 56.73 -5.56 2.61
CA LYS A 331 57.86 -4.82 3.20
C LYS A 331 57.69 -4.73 4.70
N ASP A 332 58.79 -4.84 5.44
CA ASP A 332 58.88 -4.56 6.88
C ASP A 332 57.65 -5.03 7.67
N LEU A 333 57.35 -6.33 7.57
CA LEU A 333 56.16 -6.96 8.16
C LEU A 333 56.02 -6.62 9.65
N SER A 334 54.81 -6.30 10.09
CA SER A 334 54.47 -5.91 11.46
C SER A 334 53.26 -6.67 11.97
N ASP A 335 53.44 -7.45 13.04
CA ASP A 335 52.34 -8.14 13.71
C ASP A 335 51.28 -7.18 14.24
N GLU A 336 51.64 -5.96 14.60
CA GLU A 336 50.71 -4.93 15.07
C GLU A 336 49.80 -4.46 13.92
N GLU A 337 50.36 -4.19 12.75
CA GLU A 337 49.58 -3.77 11.58
C GLU A 337 48.73 -4.93 11.05
N SER A 338 49.18 -6.17 11.07
CA SER A 338 48.40 -7.37 10.73
C SER A 338 47.19 -7.54 11.64
N LYS A 339 47.37 -7.42 12.94
CA LYS A 339 46.27 -7.49 13.92
C LYS A 339 45.27 -6.37 13.71
N LYS A 340 45.75 -5.16 13.44
CA LYS A 340 44.92 -3.99 13.22
C LYS A 340 44.09 -4.12 11.92
N LEU A 341 44.71 -4.59 10.82
CA LEU A 341 44.02 -4.87 9.56
C LEU A 341 42.90 -5.90 9.79
N THR A 342 43.21 -7.02 10.43
CA THR A 342 42.25 -8.07 10.75
C THR A 342 41.10 -7.55 11.60
N GLN A 343 41.38 -6.74 12.63
CA GLN A 343 40.35 -6.16 13.50
C GLN A 343 39.43 -5.22 12.73
N ILE A 344 39.99 -4.33 11.90
CA ILE A 344 39.19 -3.36 11.10
C ILE A 344 38.37 -4.09 10.05
N SER A 345 38.94 -5.09 9.34
CA SER A 345 38.21 -5.91 8.36
C SER A 345 37.00 -6.61 8.99
N ASN A 346 37.20 -7.29 10.10
CA ASN A 346 36.14 -8.01 10.81
C ASN A 346 35.05 -7.05 11.32
N LEU A 347 35.44 -5.90 11.86
CA LEU A 347 34.48 -4.88 12.32
C LEU A 347 33.68 -4.31 11.15
N THR A 348 34.31 -4.02 10.01
CA THR A 348 33.69 -3.57 8.78
C THR A 348 32.67 -4.60 8.29
N THR A 349 33.09 -5.86 8.17
CA THR A 349 32.21 -6.96 7.74
C THR A 349 30.99 -7.07 8.65
N LYS A 350 31.19 -7.06 9.97
CA LYS A 350 30.10 -7.11 10.94
C LYS A 350 29.10 -5.95 10.73
N ASN A 351 29.62 -4.73 10.70
CA ASN A 351 28.77 -3.54 10.57
C ASN A 351 27.99 -3.53 9.24
N VAL A 352 28.64 -3.91 8.14
CA VAL A 352 28.00 -4.00 6.81
C VAL A 352 26.91 -5.06 6.81
N LEU A 353 27.15 -6.25 7.38
CA LEU A 353 26.14 -7.30 7.47
C LEU A 353 24.93 -6.86 8.29
N GLU A 354 25.14 -6.30 9.48
CA GLU A 354 24.07 -5.80 10.34
C GLU A 354 23.24 -4.68 9.65
N ASP A 355 23.92 -3.78 8.97
CA ASP A 355 23.26 -2.70 8.23
C ASP A 355 22.48 -3.22 7.01
N MET A 356 23.03 -4.17 6.26
CA MET A 356 22.35 -4.79 5.11
C MET A 356 21.09 -5.56 5.52
N GLU A 357 21.14 -6.33 6.62
CA GLU A 357 19.98 -7.04 7.16
C GLU A 357 18.86 -6.10 7.59
N ASN A 358 19.19 -4.87 7.99
CA ASN A 358 18.26 -3.84 8.42
C ASN A 358 17.94 -2.78 7.35
N PHE A 359 18.34 -3.01 6.11
CA PHE A 359 18.13 -2.08 4.97
C PHE A 359 18.76 -0.68 5.17
N LYS A 360 19.82 -0.59 5.97
CA LYS A 360 20.58 0.64 6.20
C LYS A 360 21.72 0.78 5.18
N TYR A 361 21.38 0.81 3.91
CA TYR A 361 22.36 0.81 2.81
C TYR A 361 23.28 2.02 2.82
N ASN A 362 22.79 3.19 3.24
CA ASN A 362 23.59 4.41 3.32
C ASN A 362 24.74 4.29 4.32
N THR A 363 24.52 3.68 5.47
CA THR A 363 25.56 3.44 6.46
C THR A 363 26.49 2.30 6.07
N SER A 364 25.98 1.24 5.42
CA SER A 364 26.83 0.20 4.82
C SER A 364 27.83 0.79 3.83
N ILE A 365 27.37 1.65 2.91
CA ILE A 365 28.26 2.30 1.92
C ILE A 365 29.23 3.25 2.60
N ALA A 366 28.81 4.03 3.60
CA ALA A 366 29.70 4.88 4.37
C ALA A 366 30.82 4.07 5.05
N THR A 367 30.48 2.96 5.71
CA THR A 367 31.44 2.03 6.34
C THR A 367 32.43 1.46 5.31
N LEU A 368 31.95 1.09 4.12
CA LEU A 368 32.84 0.63 3.03
C LEU A 368 33.73 1.75 2.48
N MET A 369 33.24 3.00 2.42
CA MET A 369 34.06 4.15 2.04
C MET A 369 35.18 4.42 3.05
N GLU A 370 34.89 4.36 4.34
CA GLU A 370 35.87 4.48 5.41
C GLU A 370 36.93 3.37 5.33
N TYR A 371 36.46 2.13 5.12
CA TYR A 371 37.35 0.98 4.97
C TYR A 371 38.27 1.11 3.74
N SER A 372 37.75 1.51 2.59
CA SER A 372 38.55 1.74 1.39
C SER A 372 39.56 2.88 1.55
N ASN A 373 39.24 3.90 2.37
CA ASN A 373 40.18 4.96 2.72
C ASN A 373 41.32 4.42 3.60
N TYR A 374 41.00 3.53 4.55
CA TYR A 374 42.03 2.88 5.38
C TYR A 374 42.95 2.01 4.51
N LEU A 375 42.41 1.14 3.65
CA LEU A 375 43.21 0.33 2.73
C LEU A 375 44.08 1.17 1.79
N SER A 376 43.55 2.28 1.26
CA SER A 376 44.32 3.21 0.42
C SER A 376 45.52 3.82 1.13
N LYS A 377 45.44 3.97 2.45
CA LYS A 377 46.50 4.51 3.28
C LYS A 377 47.63 3.49 3.49
N ILE A 378 47.25 2.25 3.85
CA ILE A 378 48.22 1.21 4.19
C ILE A 378 48.86 0.49 3.01
N ARG A 379 48.25 0.61 1.78
CA ARG A 379 48.75 -0.09 0.59
C ARG A 379 50.19 0.23 0.22
N PHE A 380 50.69 1.40 0.57
CA PHE A 380 52.05 1.84 0.28
C PHE A 380 53.05 1.50 1.40
N ASP A 381 52.56 1.29 2.62
CA ASP A 381 53.40 0.89 3.77
C ASP A 381 53.83 -0.56 3.66
N CYS A 382 53.02 -1.41 3.03
CA CYS A 382 53.28 -2.82 2.71
C CYS A 382 53.69 -3.67 3.94
N LYS A 383 53.19 -3.33 5.13
CA LYS A 383 53.60 -3.94 6.42
C LYS A 383 52.82 -5.19 6.79
N VAL A 384 51.91 -5.65 5.96
CA VAL A 384 51.15 -6.89 6.13
C VAL A 384 51.51 -7.90 5.07
N THR A 385 51.17 -9.18 5.25
CA THR A 385 51.45 -10.20 4.25
C THR A 385 50.51 -10.02 3.02
N LYS A 386 50.93 -10.52 1.86
CA LYS A 386 50.17 -10.52 0.64
C LYS A 386 48.84 -11.30 0.79
N SER A 387 48.86 -12.35 1.61
CA SER A 387 47.64 -13.10 1.93
C SER A 387 46.65 -12.24 2.69
N GLU A 388 47.09 -11.60 3.78
CA GLU A 388 46.24 -10.68 4.59
C GLU A 388 45.70 -9.52 3.76
N TRP A 389 46.53 -8.94 2.88
CA TRP A 389 46.07 -7.93 1.95
C TRP A 389 44.97 -8.46 1.03
N THR A 390 45.20 -9.63 0.40
CA THR A 390 44.23 -10.23 -0.51
C THR A 390 42.91 -10.57 0.19
N ASP A 391 43.01 -11.09 1.41
CA ASP A 391 41.82 -11.43 2.22
C ASP A 391 41.03 -10.17 2.65
N SER A 392 41.74 -9.07 2.88
CA SER A 392 41.08 -7.78 3.22
C SER A 392 40.34 -7.13 2.08
N LEU A 393 40.53 -7.58 0.82
CA LEU A 393 39.85 -7.12 -0.35
C LEU A 393 38.59 -7.95 -0.73
N LYS A 394 38.42 -9.11 -0.10
CA LYS A 394 37.26 -9.99 -0.28
C LYS A 394 36.06 -9.59 0.58
#